data_256c3cf0649cd97649c30c8726ecf5e3
#
_entry.id   256c3cf0649cd97649c30c8726ecf5e3
#
_cell.length_a   1.000
_cell.length_b   1.000
_cell.length_c   1.000
_cell.angle_alpha   90.00
_cell.angle_beta   90.00
_cell.angle_gamma   90.00
#
_symmetry.space_group_name_H-M   'P 1'
#
loop_
_entity.id
_entity.type
_entity.pdbx_description
1 polymer ?
#
loop_
_entity_poly.entity_id
_entity_poly.type
_entity_poly.pdbx_seq_one_letter_code
_entity_poly.pdbx_strand_id
1 'polypeptide(L)'
;MDSPLFGPMEIIPAIDLLDGACVRLHQGDYDQVTRFSDDPVAQALSWQSQGAKRLHLVDLDGAKRGEPANDAAVRAIANALDIPVQLGGGVRSIERAEDLLNCGLERVILGTVAIEQPDLVQVLAERHPGSVVVGIDANNGKVATRGWLEQSDVLATDLARRFSDSGIAAIITTDIATDGTLAGPNLDALREMAQASSVPVIASGGIGCMADLLSLLPLEDQGVSGVIVGRALYDGRIDLAEAIGAIGDDRLQDITCGSTDLA
;
A
#
# COMPACT_ATOMS: atom_id res chain seq x y z
N MET A 1 -21.38 17.28 6.08
CA MET A 1 -20.13 16.76 5.48
C MET A 1 -20.52 15.49 4.78
N ASP A 2 -20.23 15.39 3.52
CA ASP A 2 -20.48 14.15 2.77
C ASP A 2 -19.57 13.07 3.34
N SER A 3 -20.06 11.82 3.39
CA SER A 3 -19.26 10.69 3.84
C SER A 3 -18.07 10.48 2.88
N PRO A 4 -16.89 10.04 3.39
CA PRO A 4 -15.74 9.75 2.53
C PRO A 4 -16.13 8.83 1.36
N LEU A 5 -15.60 9.07 0.17
CA LEU A 5 -16.00 8.40 -1.08
C LEU A 5 -15.87 6.86 -0.98
N PHE A 6 -14.85 6.37 -0.25
CA PHE A 6 -14.55 4.94 -0.08
C PHE A 6 -14.50 4.48 1.38
N GLY A 7 -15.06 5.26 2.32
CA GLY A 7 -14.99 5.00 3.76
C GLY A 7 -13.78 5.66 4.42
N PRO A 8 -13.64 5.51 5.75
CA PRO A 8 -12.53 6.06 6.52
C PRO A 8 -11.19 5.50 6.06
N MET A 9 -10.11 6.28 6.26
CA MET A 9 -8.75 5.92 5.84
C MET A 9 -8.23 4.70 6.59
N GLU A 10 -7.78 3.68 5.85
CA GLU A 10 -7.15 2.47 6.40
C GLU A 10 -5.65 2.69 6.61
N ILE A 11 -5.13 2.40 7.82
CA ILE A 11 -3.69 2.35 8.06
C ILE A 11 -3.20 0.94 7.85
N ILE A 12 -2.29 0.77 6.91
CA ILE A 12 -1.78 -0.51 6.47
C ILE A 12 -0.30 -0.62 6.82
N PRO A 13 0.09 -1.34 7.88
CA PRO A 13 1.49 -1.58 8.16
C PRO A 13 2.12 -2.44 7.05
N ALA A 14 3.40 -2.20 6.78
CA ALA A 14 4.12 -2.88 5.72
C ALA A 14 5.31 -3.68 6.22
N ILE A 15 5.51 -4.87 5.64
CA ILE A 15 6.70 -5.71 5.80
C ILE A 15 7.32 -5.93 4.42
N ASP A 16 8.56 -5.50 4.26
CA ASP A 16 9.39 -5.85 3.11
C ASP A 16 10.21 -7.10 3.45
N LEU A 17 10.17 -8.10 2.59
CA LEU A 17 10.90 -9.35 2.71
C LEU A 17 12.11 -9.34 1.78
N LEU A 18 13.29 -9.54 2.34
CA LEU A 18 14.54 -9.74 1.63
C LEU A 18 15.28 -10.90 2.29
N ASP A 19 15.58 -11.94 1.51
CA ASP A 19 16.24 -13.15 2.01
C ASP A 19 15.60 -13.71 3.30
N GLY A 20 14.26 -13.74 3.30
CA GLY A 20 13.44 -14.27 4.39
C GLY A 20 13.31 -13.39 5.63
N ALA A 21 13.90 -12.20 5.65
CA ALA A 21 13.88 -11.28 6.79
C ALA A 21 13.04 -10.03 6.52
N CYS A 22 12.58 -9.39 7.60
CA CYS A 22 11.94 -8.07 7.55
C CYS A 22 13.00 -6.98 7.42
N VAL A 23 12.93 -6.23 6.34
CA VAL A 23 13.90 -5.16 6.05
C VAL A 23 13.21 -3.87 5.64
N ARG A 24 14.00 -2.81 5.47
CA ARG A 24 13.65 -1.59 4.75
C ARG A 24 14.80 -1.14 3.90
N LEU A 25 14.48 -0.72 2.67
CA LEU A 25 15.41 -0.04 1.79
C LEU A 25 15.28 1.47 1.97
N HIS A 26 16.35 2.21 1.75
CA HIS A 26 16.29 3.67 1.64
C HIS A 26 16.07 4.01 0.16
N GLN A 27 14.92 4.59 -0.17
CA GLN A 27 14.54 4.94 -1.57
C GLN A 27 14.75 3.78 -2.58
N GLY A 28 14.47 2.54 -2.16
CA GLY A 28 14.62 1.36 -3.00
C GLY A 28 16.06 0.89 -3.25
N ASP A 29 17.06 1.49 -2.60
CA ASP A 29 18.46 1.13 -2.76
C ASP A 29 18.80 -0.18 -2.03
N TYR A 30 19.06 -1.24 -2.79
CA TYR A 30 19.42 -2.56 -2.26
C TYR A 30 20.80 -2.60 -1.58
N ASP A 31 21.62 -1.57 -1.71
CA ASP A 31 22.88 -1.43 -1.00
C ASP A 31 22.71 -0.70 0.35
N GLN A 32 21.51 -0.13 0.60
CA GLN A 32 21.14 0.57 1.83
C GLN A 32 19.99 -0.15 2.55
N VAL A 33 20.27 -1.37 3.01
CA VAL A 33 19.31 -2.24 3.69
C VAL A 33 19.42 -2.07 5.20
N THR A 34 18.29 -1.78 5.85
CA THR A 34 18.15 -1.88 7.31
C THR A 34 17.34 -3.12 7.64
N ARG A 35 17.90 -4.03 8.46
CA ARG A 35 17.23 -5.26 8.90
C ARG A 35 16.59 -5.02 10.27
N PHE A 36 15.32 -5.38 10.42
CA PHE A 36 14.54 -5.15 11.64
C PHE A 36 14.19 -6.44 12.38
N SER A 37 13.89 -7.52 11.65
CA SER A 37 13.51 -8.80 12.26
C SER A 37 13.89 -9.96 11.35
N ASP A 38 14.30 -11.08 11.98
CA ASP A 38 14.54 -12.37 11.32
C ASP A 38 13.29 -13.27 11.36
N ASP A 39 12.24 -12.83 12.06
CA ASP A 39 10.96 -13.53 12.17
C ASP A 39 9.82 -12.67 11.62
N PRO A 40 9.52 -12.80 10.31
CA PRO A 40 8.46 -12.02 9.69
C PRO A 40 7.06 -12.41 10.18
N VAL A 41 6.87 -13.63 10.67
CA VAL A 41 5.57 -14.05 11.23
C VAL A 41 5.32 -13.37 12.57
N ALA A 42 6.30 -13.34 13.45
CA ALA A 42 6.19 -12.63 14.73
C ALA A 42 5.97 -11.13 14.52
N GLN A 43 6.62 -10.53 13.52
CA GLN A 43 6.41 -9.12 13.17
C GLN A 43 5.00 -8.86 12.67
N ALA A 44 4.46 -9.73 11.81
CA ALA A 44 3.11 -9.63 11.29
C ALA A 44 2.05 -9.75 12.40
N LEU A 45 2.21 -10.74 13.29
CA LEU A 45 1.34 -10.92 14.48
C LEU A 45 1.40 -9.71 15.41
N SER A 46 2.57 -9.08 15.56
CA SER A 46 2.70 -7.85 16.35
C SER A 46 1.87 -6.71 15.76
N TRP A 47 1.86 -6.52 14.43
CA TRP A 47 1.01 -5.51 13.80
C TRP A 47 -0.48 -5.83 13.95
N GLN A 48 -0.89 -7.09 13.77
CA GLN A 48 -2.27 -7.51 14.01
C GLN A 48 -2.70 -7.23 15.45
N SER A 49 -1.87 -7.55 16.44
CA SER A 49 -2.18 -7.34 17.86
C SER A 49 -2.33 -5.85 18.23
N GLN A 50 -1.74 -4.94 17.47
CA GLN A 50 -1.88 -3.49 17.60
C GLN A 50 -3.10 -2.93 16.87
N GLY A 51 -3.93 -3.78 16.26
CA GLY A 51 -5.19 -3.38 15.63
C GLY A 51 -5.13 -3.18 14.12
N ALA A 52 -4.04 -3.57 13.44
CA ALA A 52 -4.01 -3.56 11.97
C ALA A 52 -5.19 -4.35 11.41
N LYS A 53 -5.86 -3.79 10.40
CA LYS A 53 -6.99 -4.42 9.70
C LYS A 53 -6.57 -5.10 8.40
N ARG A 54 -5.35 -4.84 7.92
CA ARG A 54 -4.71 -5.41 6.73
C ARG A 54 -3.21 -5.34 6.89
N LEU A 55 -2.49 -6.28 6.28
CA LEU A 55 -1.03 -6.25 6.17
C LEU A 55 -0.61 -6.10 4.70
N HIS A 56 0.34 -5.22 4.44
CA HIS A 56 1.01 -5.09 3.15
C HIS A 56 2.36 -5.80 3.18
N LEU A 57 2.57 -6.74 2.25
CA LEU A 57 3.84 -7.44 2.06
C LEU A 57 4.48 -7.04 0.73
N VAL A 58 5.80 -6.95 0.72
CA VAL A 58 6.59 -6.81 -0.51
C VAL A 58 7.66 -7.89 -0.54
N ASP A 59 7.66 -8.73 -1.58
CA ASP A 59 8.77 -9.63 -1.90
C ASP A 59 9.82 -8.83 -2.70
N LEU A 60 10.81 -8.27 -2.02
CA LEU A 60 11.87 -7.47 -2.65
C LEU A 60 12.76 -8.30 -3.57
N ASP A 61 13.06 -9.54 -3.20
CA ASP A 61 13.79 -10.46 -4.07
C ASP A 61 13.00 -10.74 -5.34
N GLY A 62 11.69 -11.00 -5.21
CA GLY A 62 10.78 -11.21 -6.33
C GLY A 62 10.65 -9.98 -7.22
N ALA A 63 10.60 -8.80 -6.64
CA ALA A 63 10.57 -7.53 -7.38
C ALA A 63 11.84 -7.34 -8.23
N LYS A 64 13.02 -7.62 -7.65
CA LYS A 64 14.32 -7.47 -8.31
C LYS A 64 14.57 -8.53 -9.37
N ARG A 65 14.32 -9.80 -9.06
CA ARG A 65 14.64 -10.95 -9.93
C ARG A 65 13.52 -11.27 -10.92
N GLY A 66 12.29 -10.88 -10.59
CA GLY A 66 11.09 -11.26 -11.36
C GLY A 66 10.59 -12.67 -11.11
N GLU A 67 11.18 -13.38 -10.13
CA GLU A 67 10.83 -14.71 -9.70
C GLU A 67 10.52 -14.75 -8.21
N PRO A 68 9.55 -15.57 -7.75
CA PRO A 68 9.22 -15.70 -6.33
C PRO A 68 10.44 -16.15 -5.50
N ALA A 69 10.69 -15.49 -4.38
CA ALA A 69 11.84 -15.84 -3.54
C ALA A 69 11.48 -16.06 -2.07
N ASN A 70 10.44 -15.37 -1.57
CA ASN A 70 10.06 -15.42 -0.16
C ASN A 70 8.75 -16.19 0.11
N ASP A 71 8.37 -17.12 -0.76
CA ASP A 71 7.09 -17.84 -0.69
C ASP A 71 6.84 -18.55 0.64
N ALA A 72 7.87 -19.12 1.24
CA ALA A 72 7.73 -19.79 2.54
C ALA A 72 7.31 -18.81 3.64
N ALA A 73 7.93 -17.62 3.68
CA ALA A 73 7.59 -16.58 4.64
C ALA A 73 6.18 -16.01 4.35
N VAL A 74 5.86 -15.74 3.08
CA VAL A 74 4.54 -15.24 2.67
C VAL A 74 3.42 -16.20 3.09
N ARG A 75 3.57 -17.49 2.80
CA ARG A 75 2.58 -18.51 3.18
C ARG A 75 2.48 -18.67 4.71
N ALA A 76 3.60 -18.59 5.42
CA ALA A 76 3.61 -18.66 6.88
C ALA A 76 2.88 -17.45 7.50
N ILE A 77 3.08 -16.25 7.00
CA ILE A 77 2.36 -15.05 7.43
C ILE A 77 0.86 -15.17 7.12
N ALA A 78 0.50 -15.53 5.89
CA ALA A 78 -0.91 -15.66 5.48
C ALA A 78 -1.67 -16.69 6.33
N ASN A 79 -1.02 -17.79 6.74
CA ASN A 79 -1.63 -18.79 7.60
C ASN A 79 -1.70 -18.40 9.09
N ALA A 80 -0.86 -17.48 9.54
CA ALA A 80 -0.79 -17.06 10.95
C ALA A 80 -1.74 -15.91 11.29
N LEU A 81 -2.10 -15.09 10.31
CA LEU A 81 -2.92 -13.91 10.51
C LEU A 81 -4.42 -14.19 10.33
N ASP A 82 -5.24 -13.51 11.13
CA ASP A 82 -6.70 -13.45 10.96
C ASP A 82 -7.14 -12.26 10.10
N ILE A 83 -6.22 -11.33 9.82
CA ILE A 83 -6.47 -10.15 8.98
C ILE A 83 -6.04 -10.40 7.53
N PRO A 84 -6.68 -9.74 6.55
CA PRO A 84 -6.31 -9.84 5.15
C PRO A 84 -4.88 -9.37 4.88
N VAL A 85 -4.24 -10.07 3.95
CA VAL A 85 -2.87 -9.79 3.51
C VAL A 85 -2.87 -9.46 2.02
N GLN A 86 -2.14 -8.42 1.63
CA GLN A 86 -1.87 -8.09 0.24
C GLN A 86 -0.37 -8.17 -0.05
N LEU A 87 0.01 -8.66 -1.24
CA LEU A 87 1.40 -8.87 -1.61
C LEU A 87 1.74 -8.22 -2.95
N GLY A 88 2.84 -7.47 -2.97
CA GLY A 88 3.54 -7.02 -4.17
C GLY A 88 4.94 -7.65 -4.29
N GLY A 89 5.56 -7.47 -5.46
CA GLY A 89 6.88 -8.00 -5.75
C GLY A 89 6.86 -9.34 -6.51
N GLY A 90 7.32 -9.33 -7.76
CA GLY A 90 7.47 -10.53 -8.58
C GLY A 90 6.18 -11.14 -9.16
N VAL A 91 5.02 -10.51 -9.02
CA VAL A 91 3.76 -11.01 -9.61
C VAL A 91 3.69 -10.58 -11.07
N ARG A 92 4.03 -11.50 -11.98
CA ARG A 92 4.17 -11.20 -13.42
C ARG A 92 3.36 -12.13 -14.34
N SER A 93 2.60 -13.08 -13.80
CA SER A 93 1.74 -13.98 -14.58
C SER A 93 0.42 -14.23 -13.86
N ILE A 94 -0.57 -14.71 -14.62
CA ILE A 94 -1.88 -15.11 -14.09
C ILE A 94 -1.71 -16.26 -13.10
N GLU A 95 -0.92 -17.27 -13.45
CA GLU A 95 -0.67 -18.46 -12.62
C GLU A 95 -0.07 -18.05 -11.27
N ARG A 96 0.89 -17.12 -11.29
CA ARG A 96 1.51 -16.62 -10.05
C ARG A 96 0.50 -15.88 -9.18
N ALA A 97 -0.32 -15.02 -9.75
CA ALA A 97 -1.37 -14.31 -9.03
C ALA A 97 -2.39 -15.29 -8.41
N GLU A 98 -2.84 -16.26 -9.19
CA GLU A 98 -3.80 -17.28 -8.73
C GLU A 98 -3.20 -18.17 -7.63
N ASP A 99 -1.92 -18.58 -7.72
CA ASP A 99 -1.22 -19.31 -6.67
C ASP A 99 -1.19 -18.54 -5.34
N LEU A 100 -0.95 -17.25 -5.39
CA LEU A 100 -0.93 -16.37 -4.21
C LEU A 100 -2.32 -16.22 -3.60
N LEU A 101 -3.35 -15.97 -4.40
CA LEU A 101 -4.72 -15.89 -3.93
C LEU A 101 -5.20 -17.23 -3.33
N ASN A 102 -4.85 -18.35 -3.97
CA ASN A 102 -5.17 -19.69 -3.47
C ASN A 102 -4.44 -20.05 -2.16
N CYS A 103 -3.33 -19.40 -1.84
CA CYS A 103 -2.65 -19.61 -0.57
C CYS A 103 -3.20 -18.75 0.58
N GLY A 104 -4.27 -17.97 0.34
CA GLY A 104 -4.97 -17.20 1.35
C GLY A 104 -4.69 -15.70 1.34
N LEU A 105 -3.96 -15.18 0.37
CA LEU A 105 -3.84 -13.73 0.20
C LEU A 105 -5.17 -13.15 -0.31
N GLU A 106 -5.56 -11.99 0.20
CA GLU A 106 -6.76 -11.30 -0.26
C GLU A 106 -6.50 -10.54 -1.56
N ARG A 107 -5.33 -9.94 -1.70
CA ARG A 107 -4.99 -9.12 -2.87
C ARG A 107 -3.57 -9.37 -3.36
N VAL A 108 -3.40 -9.29 -4.66
CA VAL A 108 -2.10 -9.25 -5.35
C VAL A 108 -1.89 -7.89 -5.99
N ILE A 109 -0.65 -7.38 -5.92
CA ILE A 109 -0.30 -6.07 -6.43
C ILE A 109 0.56 -6.24 -7.69
N LEU A 110 0.09 -5.66 -8.77
CA LEU A 110 0.71 -5.71 -10.09
C LEU A 110 1.35 -4.35 -10.39
N GLY A 111 2.68 -4.30 -10.40
CA GLY A 111 3.44 -3.08 -10.75
C GLY A 111 3.90 -3.11 -12.21
N THR A 112 5.11 -3.59 -12.47
CA THR A 112 5.73 -3.65 -13.81
C THR A 112 4.80 -4.22 -14.88
N VAL A 113 4.08 -5.28 -14.57
CA VAL A 113 3.16 -5.95 -15.50
C VAL A 113 1.98 -5.08 -15.91
N ALA A 114 1.59 -4.10 -15.09
CA ALA A 114 0.54 -3.15 -15.46
C ALA A 114 0.93 -2.25 -16.63
N ILE A 115 2.23 -2.05 -16.86
CA ILE A 115 2.76 -1.33 -18.02
C ILE A 115 3.04 -2.29 -19.17
N GLU A 116 3.75 -3.40 -18.88
CA GLU A 116 4.23 -4.32 -19.91
C GLU A 116 3.10 -5.16 -20.51
N GLN A 117 2.11 -5.57 -19.71
CA GLN A 117 1.02 -6.47 -20.09
C GLN A 117 -0.31 -6.05 -19.45
N PRO A 118 -0.87 -4.88 -19.79
CA PRO A 118 -2.07 -4.35 -19.15
C PRO A 118 -3.31 -5.24 -19.31
N ASP A 119 -3.39 -6.01 -20.39
CA ASP A 119 -4.49 -6.94 -20.62
C ASP A 119 -4.52 -8.08 -19.57
N LEU A 120 -3.34 -8.46 -19.05
CA LEU A 120 -3.23 -9.43 -17.96
C LEU A 120 -3.92 -8.91 -16.68
N VAL A 121 -3.74 -7.63 -16.38
CA VAL A 121 -4.38 -6.98 -15.22
C VAL A 121 -5.89 -7.06 -15.35
N GLN A 122 -6.43 -6.73 -16.53
CA GLN A 122 -7.85 -6.77 -16.79
C GLN A 122 -8.42 -8.19 -16.65
N VAL A 123 -7.76 -9.19 -17.27
CA VAL A 123 -8.17 -10.60 -17.15
C VAL A 123 -8.18 -11.08 -15.71
N LEU A 124 -7.18 -10.70 -14.90
CA LEU A 124 -7.14 -11.06 -13.49
C LEU A 124 -8.23 -10.37 -12.69
N ALA A 125 -8.49 -9.08 -12.93
CA ALA A 125 -9.54 -8.34 -12.22
C ALA A 125 -10.94 -8.90 -12.53
N GLU A 126 -11.18 -9.34 -13.77
CA GLU A 126 -12.43 -10.00 -14.16
C GLU A 126 -12.61 -11.37 -13.48
N ARG A 127 -11.52 -12.15 -13.35
CA ARG A 127 -11.55 -13.48 -12.71
C ARG A 127 -11.62 -13.42 -11.18
N HIS A 128 -10.99 -12.41 -10.60
CA HIS A 128 -10.83 -12.25 -9.15
C HIS A 128 -11.27 -10.83 -8.72
N PRO A 129 -12.57 -10.50 -8.80
CA PRO A 129 -13.08 -9.18 -8.42
C PRO A 129 -12.71 -8.81 -7.00
N GLY A 130 -12.16 -7.60 -6.80
CA GLY A 130 -11.74 -7.12 -5.49
C GLY A 130 -10.35 -7.60 -5.02
N SER A 131 -9.66 -8.47 -5.80
CA SER A 131 -8.37 -9.06 -5.39
C SER A 131 -7.17 -8.54 -6.18
N VAL A 132 -7.36 -7.68 -7.15
CA VAL A 132 -6.27 -7.13 -7.97
C VAL A 132 -6.06 -5.66 -7.64
N VAL A 133 -4.84 -5.30 -7.33
CA VAL A 133 -4.40 -3.93 -7.05
C VAL A 133 -3.31 -3.56 -8.05
N VAL A 134 -3.32 -2.34 -8.56
CA VAL A 134 -2.25 -1.81 -9.41
C VAL A 134 -1.30 -0.98 -8.56
N GLY A 135 -0.01 -1.34 -8.55
CA GLY A 135 1.05 -0.56 -7.94
C GLY A 135 1.64 0.44 -8.94
N ILE A 136 1.62 1.72 -8.60
CA ILE A 136 2.17 2.81 -9.42
C ILE A 136 3.24 3.52 -8.60
N ASP A 137 4.48 3.09 -8.77
CA ASP A 137 5.62 3.72 -8.14
C ASP A 137 6.17 4.79 -9.10
N ALA A 138 6.25 6.03 -8.67
CA ALA A 138 6.59 7.15 -9.53
C ALA A 138 7.77 7.97 -8.99
N ASN A 139 8.59 8.45 -9.91
CA ASN A 139 9.62 9.45 -9.66
C ASN A 139 9.38 10.64 -10.60
N ASN A 140 9.17 11.82 -10.02
CA ASN A 140 8.83 13.03 -10.81
C ASN A 140 7.64 12.81 -11.77
N GLY A 141 6.59 12.12 -11.30
CA GLY A 141 5.37 11.86 -12.07
C GLY A 141 5.48 10.75 -13.12
N LYS A 142 6.65 10.18 -13.38
CA LYS A 142 6.86 9.07 -14.30
C LYS A 142 6.98 7.75 -13.57
N VAL A 143 6.35 6.70 -14.11
CA VAL A 143 6.30 5.37 -13.49
C VAL A 143 7.66 4.68 -13.57
N ALA A 144 8.11 4.14 -12.45
CA ALA A 144 9.26 3.26 -12.37
C ALA A 144 8.84 1.78 -12.39
N THR A 145 9.70 0.92 -12.89
CA THR A 145 9.46 -0.53 -13.03
C THR A 145 10.61 -1.35 -12.47
N ARG A 146 10.40 -2.67 -12.35
CA ARG A 146 11.43 -3.65 -11.97
C ARG A 146 12.12 -3.35 -10.64
N GLY A 147 11.32 -3.06 -9.61
CA GLY A 147 11.86 -2.69 -8.30
C GLY A 147 12.62 -1.36 -8.33
N TRP A 148 12.12 -0.40 -9.12
CA TRP A 148 12.61 0.97 -9.30
C TRP A 148 13.96 1.07 -10.07
N LEU A 149 14.39 -0.02 -10.67
CA LEU A 149 15.66 -0.06 -11.44
C LEU A 149 15.54 0.60 -12.82
N GLU A 150 14.34 0.71 -13.36
CA GLU A 150 14.07 1.30 -14.67
C GLU A 150 12.97 2.34 -14.57
N GLN A 151 13.11 3.45 -15.29
CA GLN A 151 12.09 4.48 -15.40
C GLN A 151 11.44 4.41 -16.79
N SER A 152 10.11 4.44 -16.83
CA SER A 152 9.34 4.50 -18.06
C SER A 152 9.03 5.95 -18.46
N ASP A 153 8.53 6.16 -19.69
CA ASP A 153 7.98 7.44 -20.12
C ASP A 153 6.49 7.62 -19.79
N VAL A 154 5.87 6.63 -19.16
CA VAL A 154 4.45 6.63 -18.80
C VAL A 154 4.23 7.54 -17.60
N LEU A 155 3.26 8.45 -17.71
CA LEU A 155 2.84 9.26 -16.57
C LEU A 155 2.01 8.42 -15.60
N ALA A 156 2.23 8.60 -14.29
CA ALA A 156 1.51 7.88 -13.25
C ALA A 156 -0.01 8.09 -13.35
N THR A 157 -0.44 9.32 -13.61
CA THR A 157 -1.86 9.67 -13.78
C THR A 157 -2.49 9.05 -15.04
N ASP A 158 -1.73 8.88 -16.12
CA ASP A 158 -2.23 8.22 -17.33
C ASP A 158 -2.41 6.72 -17.10
N LEU A 159 -1.49 6.10 -16.37
CA LEU A 159 -1.64 4.71 -15.97
C LEU A 159 -2.84 4.50 -15.03
N ALA A 160 -3.07 5.41 -14.08
CA ALA A 160 -4.23 5.39 -13.20
C ALA A 160 -5.55 5.47 -14.00
N ARG A 161 -5.67 6.40 -14.94
CA ARG A 161 -6.85 6.53 -15.81
C ARG A 161 -7.12 5.25 -16.61
N ARG A 162 -6.06 4.59 -17.08
CA ARG A 162 -6.18 3.35 -17.86
C ARG A 162 -6.90 2.25 -17.09
N PHE A 163 -6.70 2.16 -15.77
CA PHE A 163 -7.27 1.12 -14.94
C PHE A 163 -8.52 1.52 -14.16
N SER A 164 -9.00 2.76 -14.30
CA SER A 164 -10.16 3.26 -13.58
C SER A 164 -11.43 2.43 -13.77
N ASP A 165 -11.64 1.86 -14.96
CA ASP A 165 -12.83 1.06 -15.30
C ASP A 165 -12.51 -0.44 -15.47
N SER A 166 -11.36 -0.90 -15.01
CA SER A 166 -10.87 -2.28 -15.24
C SER A 166 -11.32 -3.29 -14.18
N GLY A 167 -12.06 -2.85 -13.14
CA GLY A 167 -12.51 -3.72 -12.05
C GLY A 167 -11.44 -4.06 -11.01
N ILE A 168 -10.30 -3.35 -11.00
CA ILE A 168 -9.31 -3.47 -9.93
C ILE A 168 -9.85 -2.96 -8.60
N ALA A 169 -9.32 -3.47 -7.49
CA ALA A 169 -9.75 -3.12 -6.14
C ALA A 169 -9.27 -1.74 -5.68
N ALA A 170 -8.05 -1.36 -6.07
CA ALA A 170 -7.42 -0.11 -5.68
C ALA A 170 -6.16 0.18 -6.52
N ILE A 171 -5.66 1.40 -6.41
CA ILE A 171 -4.32 1.78 -6.85
C ILE A 171 -3.49 2.09 -5.61
N ILE A 172 -2.31 1.47 -5.46
CA ILE A 172 -1.28 1.91 -4.51
C ILE A 172 -0.33 2.83 -5.26
N THR A 173 -0.13 4.04 -4.77
CA THR A 173 0.82 4.98 -5.37
C THR A 173 1.96 5.30 -4.40
N THR A 174 3.21 5.10 -4.86
CA THR A 174 4.42 5.40 -4.11
C THR A 174 5.17 6.54 -4.77
N ASP A 175 5.43 7.62 -4.04
CA ASP A 175 6.43 8.60 -4.45
C ASP A 175 7.82 8.12 -4.00
N ILE A 176 8.64 7.66 -4.97
CA ILE A 176 9.96 7.10 -4.72
C ILE A 176 10.89 8.13 -4.06
N ALA A 177 10.73 9.41 -4.39
CA ALA A 177 11.58 10.47 -3.85
C ALA A 177 11.38 10.67 -2.34
N THR A 178 10.19 10.35 -1.81
CA THR A 178 9.87 10.47 -0.38
C THR A 178 9.95 9.14 0.36
N ASP A 179 9.91 7.99 -0.33
CA ASP A 179 9.90 6.69 0.33
C ASP A 179 11.13 6.43 1.18
N GLY A 180 10.90 5.96 2.42
CA GLY A 180 11.96 5.70 3.41
C GLY A 180 12.66 6.94 3.98
N THR A 181 12.32 8.17 3.53
CA THR A 181 12.96 9.42 3.98
C THR A 181 12.39 9.96 5.29
N LEU A 182 11.14 9.61 5.65
CA LEU A 182 10.41 10.16 6.81
C LEU A 182 10.20 11.69 6.72
N ALA A 183 10.15 12.24 5.50
CA ALA A 183 10.07 13.69 5.25
C ALA A 183 8.65 14.19 4.97
N GLY A 184 7.65 13.32 5.08
CA GLY A 184 6.25 13.58 4.76
C GLY A 184 5.83 13.08 3.37
N PRO A 185 4.52 12.86 3.16
CA PRO A 185 3.96 12.40 1.89
C PRO A 185 3.89 13.54 0.87
N ASN A 186 3.92 13.19 -0.41
CA ASN A 186 3.69 14.15 -1.50
C ASN A 186 2.17 14.35 -1.72
N LEU A 187 1.58 15.29 -0.99
CA LEU A 187 0.13 15.54 -1.02
C LEU A 187 -0.39 15.98 -2.39
N ASP A 188 0.43 16.71 -3.16
CA ASP A 188 0.03 17.19 -4.49
C ASP A 188 -0.03 16.03 -5.48
N ALA A 189 0.99 15.16 -5.48
CA ALA A 189 0.97 13.94 -6.30
C ALA A 189 -0.18 13.01 -5.92
N LEU A 190 -0.49 12.85 -4.63
CA LEU A 190 -1.63 12.06 -4.16
C LEU A 190 -2.96 12.63 -4.64
N ARG A 191 -3.11 13.96 -4.60
CA ARG A 191 -4.30 14.64 -5.13
C ARG A 191 -4.47 14.42 -6.63
N GLU A 192 -3.40 14.56 -7.40
CA GLU A 192 -3.41 14.30 -8.84
C GLU A 192 -3.79 12.85 -9.16
N MET A 193 -3.26 11.89 -8.40
CA MET A 193 -3.59 10.47 -8.55
C MET A 193 -5.06 10.20 -8.22
N ALA A 194 -5.57 10.73 -7.11
CA ALA A 194 -6.97 10.58 -6.72
C ALA A 194 -7.93 11.17 -7.77
N GLN A 195 -7.59 12.33 -8.33
CA GLN A 195 -8.37 12.94 -9.42
C GLN A 195 -8.30 12.16 -10.76
N ALA A 196 -7.22 11.42 -10.97
CA ALA A 196 -7.03 10.61 -12.17
C ALA A 196 -7.68 9.23 -12.09
N SER A 197 -8.16 8.82 -10.91
CA SER A 197 -8.67 7.47 -10.65
C SER A 197 -10.14 7.50 -10.20
N SER A 198 -10.93 6.54 -10.67
CA SER A 198 -12.29 6.28 -10.15
C SER A 198 -12.31 5.13 -9.12
N VAL A 199 -11.17 4.50 -8.85
CA VAL A 199 -11.02 3.46 -7.82
C VAL A 199 -10.23 4.02 -6.63
N PRO A 200 -10.35 3.38 -5.44
CA PRO A 200 -9.64 3.82 -4.23
C PRO A 200 -8.14 3.98 -4.46
N VAL A 201 -7.55 5.07 -3.95
CA VAL A 201 -6.10 5.31 -3.96
C VAL A 201 -5.54 5.07 -2.56
N ILE A 202 -4.48 4.29 -2.47
CA ILE A 202 -3.73 4.02 -1.24
C ILE A 202 -2.38 4.74 -1.35
N ALA A 203 -2.11 5.64 -0.42
CA ALA A 203 -0.86 6.37 -0.34
C ALA A 203 0.29 5.48 0.16
N SER A 204 1.48 5.64 -0.39
CA SER A 204 2.70 4.96 0.07
C SER A 204 3.91 5.88 -0.05
N GLY A 205 4.80 5.79 0.94
CA GLY A 205 6.04 6.56 1.01
C GLY A 205 5.95 7.87 1.81
N GLY A 206 7.06 8.24 2.44
CA GLY A 206 7.25 9.52 3.10
C GLY A 206 6.77 9.64 4.54
N ILE A 207 5.80 8.87 4.99
CA ILE A 207 5.21 8.99 6.34
C ILE A 207 6.29 8.84 7.42
N GLY A 208 6.46 9.89 8.23
CA GLY A 208 7.47 9.95 9.29
C GLY A 208 6.92 10.25 10.69
N CYS A 209 5.71 10.80 10.81
CA CYS A 209 5.09 11.14 12.10
C CYS A 209 3.55 11.22 11.99
N MET A 210 2.89 11.35 13.14
CA MET A 210 1.43 11.49 13.20
C MET A 210 0.88 12.70 12.42
N ALA A 211 1.62 13.80 12.37
CA ALA A 211 1.20 14.97 11.58
C ALA A 211 1.11 14.68 10.08
N ASP A 212 1.99 13.81 9.57
CA ASP A 212 1.94 13.38 8.17
C ASP A 212 0.67 12.58 7.89
N LEU A 213 0.29 11.67 8.80
CA LEU A 213 -0.96 10.91 8.70
C LEU A 213 -2.18 11.83 8.71
N LEU A 214 -2.23 12.77 9.65
CA LEU A 214 -3.33 13.74 9.73
C LEU A 214 -3.43 14.62 8.48
N SER A 215 -2.32 14.90 7.82
CA SER A 215 -2.29 15.69 6.57
C SER A 215 -3.00 15.01 5.39
N LEU A 216 -3.20 13.68 5.45
CA LEU A 216 -3.90 12.91 4.43
C LEU A 216 -5.44 13.00 4.55
N LEU A 217 -5.98 13.31 5.73
CA LEU A 217 -7.43 13.33 5.97
C LEU A 217 -8.24 14.17 4.96
N PRO A 218 -7.78 15.36 4.54
CA PRO A 218 -8.49 16.14 3.53
C PRO A 218 -8.55 15.48 2.14
N LEU A 219 -7.81 14.39 1.90
CA LEU A 219 -7.81 13.66 0.65
C LEU A 219 -8.79 12.47 0.64
N GLU A 220 -9.40 12.11 1.77
CA GLU A 220 -10.42 11.05 1.84
C GLU A 220 -11.60 11.33 0.90
N ASP A 221 -12.12 12.56 0.93
CA ASP A 221 -13.24 12.99 0.07
C ASP A 221 -12.84 13.06 -1.42
N GLN A 222 -11.53 13.01 -1.71
CA GLN A 222 -10.98 13.02 -3.06
C GLN A 222 -10.65 11.61 -3.58
N GLY A 223 -10.76 10.58 -2.73
CA GLY A 223 -10.56 9.19 -3.14
C GLY A 223 -9.33 8.49 -2.55
N VAL A 224 -8.59 9.15 -1.64
CA VAL A 224 -7.53 8.46 -0.87
C VAL A 224 -8.18 7.68 0.27
N SER A 225 -8.12 6.36 0.21
CA SER A 225 -8.82 5.45 1.12
C SER A 225 -7.92 4.73 2.11
N GLY A 226 -6.61 4.89 1.99
CA GLY A 226 -5.66 4.22 2.87
C GLY A 226 -4.25 4.76 2.74
N VAL A 227 -3.41 4.38 3.70
CA VAL A 227 -1.99 4.72 3.72
C VAL A 227 -1.16 3.54 4.19
N ILE A 228 -0.12 3.23 3.44
CA ILE A 228 0.88 2.23 3.80
C ILE A 228 1.95 2.91 4.65
N VAL A 229 2.17 2.39 5.85
CA VAL A 229 3.18 2.89 6.78
C VAL A 229 4.21 1.81 7.05
N GLY A 230 5.46 2.15 6.75
CA GLY A 230 6.59 1.24 6.92
C GLY A 230 7.53 1.71 8.02
N ARG A 231 8.62 2.35 7.62
CA ARG A 231 9.76 2.69 8.46
C ARG A 231 9.39 3.40 9.77
N ALA A 232 8.43 4.34 9.74
CA ALA A 232 8.02 5.09 10.92
C ALA A 232 7.47 4.21 12.06
N LEU A 233 6.84 3.07 11.74
CA LEU A 233 6.38 2.09 12.72
C LEU A 233 7.56 1.31 13.32
N TYR A 234 8.51 0.87 12.49
CA TYR A 234 9.70 0.15 12.97
C TYR A 234 10.61 1.03 13.84
N ASP A 235 10.76 2.30 13.48
CA ASP A 235 11.56 3.28 14.23
C ASP A 235 10.85 3.80 15.50
N GLY A 236 9.58 3.36 15.76
CA GLY A 236 8.79 3.79 16.91
C GLY A 236 8.40 5.28 16.87
N ARG A 237 8.40 5.90 15.69
CA ARG A 237 7.99 7.31 15.50
C ARG A 237 6.48 7.46 15.46
N ILE A 238 5.78 6.39 15.12
CA ILE A 238 4.33 6.27 15.10
C ILE A 238 3.97 5.00 15.88
N ASP A 239 3.07 5.13 16.85
CA ASP A 239 2.39 4.01 17.45
C ASP A 239 1.20 3.63 16.56
N LEU A 240 1.12 2.35 16.17
CA LEU A 240 0.10 1.90 15.22
C LEU A 240 -1.32 1.99 15.80
N ALA A 241 -1.50 1.64 17.07
CA ALA A 241 -2.81 1.68 17.72
C ALA A 241 -3.30 3.13 17.89
N GLU A 242 -2.39 4.05 18.26
CA GLU A 242 -2.69 5.48 18.32
C GLU A 242 -3.07 6.02 16.93
N ALA A 243 -2.33 5.64 15.89
CA ALA A 243 -2.59 6.08 14.54
C ALA A 243 -3.95 5.59 14.02
N ILE A 244 -4.31 4.32 14.27
CA ILE A 244 -5.61 3.76 13.90
C ILE A 244 -6.74 4.51 14.62
N GLY A 245 -6.59 4.80 15.90
CA GLY A 245 -7.57 5.56 16.66
C GLY A 245 -7.72 7.03 16.20
N ALA A 246 -6.65 7.62 15.66
CA ALA A 246 -6.66 9.01 15.23
C ALA A 246 -7.26 9.26 13.85
N ILE A 247 -7.01 8.34 12.88
CA ILE A 247 -7.42 8.55 11.49
C ILE A 247 -8.25 7.41 10.88
N GLY A 248 -8.32 6.25 11.55
CA GLY A 248 -9.08 5.09 11.09
C GLY A 248 -10.58 5.17 11.38
N ASP A 249 -11.26 4.02 11.26
CA ASP A 249 -12.71 3.90 11.48
C ASP A 249 -13.18 4.30 12.88
N ASP A 250 -12.30 4.15 13.89
CA ASP A 250 -12.61 4.40 15.29
C ASP A 250 -12.34 5.86 15.70
N ARG A 251 -11.96 6.73 14.74
CA ARG A 251 -11.78 8.16 15.05
C ARG A 251 -13.08 8.76 15.58
N LEU A 252 -12.98 9.57 16.65
CA LEU A 252 -14.10 10.32 17.17
C LEU A 252 -14.62 11.24 16.06
N GLN A 253 -15.77 10.87 15.46
CA GLN A 253 -16.52 11.78 14.62
C GLN A 253 -16.85 13.00 15.47
N ASP A 254 -16.60 14.20 14.96
CA ASP A 254 -16.85 15.47 15.63
C ASP A 254 -18.15 15.41 16.44
N ILE A 255 -18.04 15.60 17.75
CA ILE A 255 -19.20 15.81 18.59
C ILE A 255 -19.85 17.07 18.03
N THR A 256 -20.91 16.90 17.26
CA THR A 256 -21.76 18.03 16.86
C THR A 256 -22.17 18.74 18.13
N CYS A 257 -21.60 19.92 18.32
CA CYS A 257 -21.97 20.80 19.42
C CYS A 257 -23.46 21.08 19.26
N GLY A 258 -24.27 20.37 20.04
CA GLY A 258 -25.73 20.53 20.02
C GLY A 258 -26.03 22.00 20.25
N SER A 259 -26.75 22.60 19.32
CA SER A 259 -27.36 23.90 19.50
C SER A 259 -28.15 23.90 20.81
N THR A 260 -27.61 24.51 21.83
CA THR A 260 -28.38 24.89 22.99
C THR A 260 -29.37 25.97 22.52
N ASP A 261 -30.59 25.55 22.22
CA ASP A 261 -31.75 26.45 22.18
C ASP A 261 -31.88 27.05 23.58
N LEU A 262 -31.41 28.28 23.73
CA LEU A 262 -31.80 29.15 24.85
C LEU A 262 -33.16 29.75 24.50
N ALA A 263 -34.20 29.19 25.13
CA ALA A 263 -35.50 29.81 25.21
C ALA A 263 -35.47 30.98 26.24
#